data_0c648880b045769681ff7659c061eb00
#
_entry.id   0c648880b045769681ff7659c061eb00
#
_cell.length_a   1.000
_cell.length_b   1.000
_cell.length_c   1.000
_cell.angle_alpha   90.00
_cell.angle_beta   90.00
_cell.angle_gamma   90.00
#
_symmetry.space_group_name_H-M   'P 1'
#
loop_
_entity.id
_entity.type
_entity.pdbx_description
1 polymer ?
#
loop_
_entity_poly.entity_id
_entity_poly.type
_entity_poly.pdbx_seq_one_letter_code
_entity_poly.pdbx_strand_id
1 'polypeptide(L)'
;REYDVLVYKLEIGGDPDVYAYWHSSQASSLGYNFSNYRNDISDDALASARARNDNRLRNEKYKDFAKQWLSDVPAIGLYQPVEQYVFGKSVHPELGGQVLSAAADRYSTILYWSASQETVYKTP
;
A
#
# COMPACT_ATOMS: atom_id res chain seq x y z
N ARG A 1 -16.95 19.27 3.56
CA ARG A 1 -15.82 18.89 4.43
C ARG A 1 -15.59 20.05 5.37
N GLU A 2 -16.06 19.87 6.62
CA GLU A 2 -16.01 20.88 7.66
C GLU A 2 -15.21 20.30 8.83
N TYR A 3 -13.89 20.31 8.73
CA TYR A 3 -12.98 19.89 9.78
C TYR A 3 -11.69 20.72 9.74
N ASP A 4 -11.15 21.04 10.91
CA ASP A 4 -9.85 21.69 11.06
C ASP A 4 -8.72 20.64 11.06
N VAL A 5 -8.98 19.46 11.62
CA VAL A 5 -8.05 18.35 11.70
C VAL A 5 -8.78 17.04 11.36
N LEU A 6 -8.20 16.23 10.51
CA LEU A 6 -8.69 14.91 10.17
C LEU A 6 -7.60 13.86 10.39
N VAL A 7 -7.88 12.82 11.18
CA VAL A 7 -7.07 11.61 11.25
C VAL A 7 -7.71 10.56 10.35
N TYR A 8 -6.93 10.05 9.41
CA TYR A 8 -7.44 9.16 8.38
C TYR A 8 -6.48 8.00 8.12
N LYS A 9 -7.02 6.79 7.94
CA LYS A 9 -6.25 5.61 7.54
C LYS A 9 -6.25 5.52 6.01
N LEU A 10 -5.07 5.57 5.40
CA LEU A 10 -4.88 5.26 3.98
C LEU A 10 -4.57 3.77 3.82
N GLU A 11 -5.26 3.14 2.90
CA GLU A 11 -4.90 1.81 2.41
C GLU A 11 -4.36 1.94 0.99
N ILE A 12 -3.04 1.77 0.86
CA ILE A 12 -2.35 1.74 -0.43
C ILE A 12 -2.14 0.28 -0.76
N GLY A 13 -2.76 -0.21 -1.84
CA GLY A 13 -2.59 -1.57 -2.30
C GLY A 13 -1.16 -1.87 -2.79
N GLY A 14 -0.95 -3.02 -3.42
CA GLY A 14 0.34 -3.40 -4.01
C GLY A 14 0.80 -2.46 -5.14
N ASP A 15 -0.10 -1.66 -5.69
CA ASP A 15 0.20 -0.61 -6.66
C ASP A 15 0.40 0.74 -5.93
N PRO A 16 1.52 1.45 -6.12
CA PRO A 16 1.79 2.74 -5.50
C PRO A 16 0.96 3.90 -6.07
N ASP A 17 -0.12 3.64 -6.79
CA ASP A 17 -1.00 4.67 -7.33
C ASP A 17 -1.79 5.37 -6.23
N VAL A 18 -1.31 6.55 -5.87
CA VAL A 18 -1.92 7.42 -4.84
C VAL A 18 -2.67 8.62 -5.43
N TYR A 19 -2.97 8.58 -6.72
CA TYR A 19 -3.69 9.65 -7.43
C TYR A 19 -5.01 10.02 -6.75
N ALA A 20 -5.79 9.02 -6.31
CA ALA A 20 -7.08 9.23 -5.67
C ALA A 20 -6.97 10.07 -4.38
N TYR A 21 -5.83 10.03 -3.71
CA TYR A 21 -5.62 10.70 -2.43
C TYR A 21 -4.97 12.08 -2.56
N TRP A 22 -4.20 12.32 -3.64
CA TRP A 22 -3.34 13.50 -3.69
C TRP A 22 -3.49 14.36 -4.94
N HIS A 23 -4.13 13.88 -6.02
CA HIS A 23 -4.35 14.71 -7.20
C HIS A 23 -5.43 15.76 -6.94
N SER A 24 -5.25 16.98 -7.44
CA SER A 24 -6.15 18.12 -7.20
C SER A 24 -7.58 17.87 -7.65
N SER A 25 -7.79 17.09 -8.73
CA SER A 25 -9.14 16.71 -9.20
C SER A 25 -9.93 15.90 -8.18
N GLN A 26 -9.26 15.28 -7.21
CA GLN A 26 -9.85 14.48 -6.14
C GLN A 26 -10.16 15.32 -4.89
N ALA A 27 -9.90 16.63 -4.91
CA ALA A 27 -10.22 17.56 -3.84
C ALA A 27 -11.70 17.98 -3.80
N SER A 28 -12.56 17.35 -4.61
CA SER A 28 -14.01 17.55 -4.61
C SER A 28 -14.69 16.85 -3.42
N SER A 29 -15.96 17.16 -3.19
CA SER A 29 -16.75 16.53 -2.11
C SER A 29 -16.88 15.01 -2.24
N LEU A 30 -16.73 14.47 -3.45
CA LEU A 30 -16.80 13.04 -3.77
C LEU A 30 -15.43 12.36 -3.88
N GLY A 31 -14.34 13.13 -3.90
CA GLY A 31 -12.98 12.58 -4.01
C GLY A 31 -12.34 12.25 -2.66
N TYR A 32 -11.17 11.63 -2.68
CA TYR A 32 -10.44 11.19 -1.46
C TYR A 32 -9.26 12.08 -1.08
N ASN A 33 -8.99 13.18 -1.81
CA ASN A 33 -8.00 14.15 -1.42
C ASN A 33 -8.53 15.02 -0.26
N PHE A 34 -8.45 14.50 0.94
CA PHE A 34 -9.02 15.12 2.14
C PHE A 34 -8.26 16.36 2.61
N SER A 35 -6.99 16.50 2.24
CA SER A 35 -6.18 17.67 2.56
C SER A 35 -6.46 18.88 1.67
N ASN A 36 -7.30 18.72 0.62
CA ASN A 36 -7.46 19.69 -0.46
C ASN A 36 -6.12 20.09 -1.12
N TYR A 37 -5.15 19.20 -1.10
CA TYR A 37 -3.84 19.44 -1.70
C TYR A 37 -3.95 19.74 -3.18
N ARG A 38 -3.27 20.80 -3.63
CA ARG A 38 -3.25 21.24 -5.01
C ARG A 38 -1.85 21.70 -5.37
N ASN A 39 -1.23 21.02 -6.31
CA ASN A 39 0.08 21.34 -6.81
C ASN A 39 0.24 20.77 -8.22
N ASP A 40 0.46 21.63 -9.21
CA ASP A 40 0.52 21.22 -10.60
C ASP A 40 1.65 20.25 -10.90
N ILE A 41 2.80 20.37 -10.23
CA ILE A 41 3.93 19.44 -10.38
C ILE A 41 3.56 18.05 -9.87
N SER A 42 2.89 17.98 -8.72
CA SER A 42 2.37 16.73 -8.17
C SER A 42 1.31 16.10 -9.06
N ASP A 43 0.39 16.90 -9.57
CA ASP A 43 -0.67 16.45 -10.47
C ASP A 43 -0.12 15.87 -11.76
N ASP A 44 0.82 16.57 -12.41
CA ASP A 44 1.50 16.08 -13.62
C ASP A 44 2.28 14.79 -13.35
N ALA A 45 2.97 14.70 -12.22
CA ALA A 45 3.72 13.50 -11.86
C ALA A 45 2.79 12.29 -11.65
N LEU A 46 1.69 12.47 -10.91
CA LEU A 46 0.69 11.41 -10.68
C LEU A 46 -0.02 10.98 -11.96
N ALA A 47 -0.47 11.93 -12.78
CA ALA A 47 -1.10 11.63 -14.06
C ALA A 47 -0.14 10.91 -15.01
N SER A 48 1.11 11.39 -15.10
CA SER A 48 2.16 10.77 -15.91
C SER A 48 2.50 9.35 -15.44
N ALA A 49 2.54 9.10 -14.12
CA ALA A 49 2.79 7.77 -13.57
C ALA A 49 1.69 6.77 -13.97
N ARG A 50 0.42 7.17 -13.86
CA ARG A 50 -0.74 6.35 -14.25
C ARG A 50 -0.76 5.99 -15.73
N ALA A 51 -0.36 6.91 -16.59
CA ALA A 51 -0.38 6.72 -18.04
C ALA A 51 0.74 5.81 -18.56
N ARG A 52 1.66 5.34 -17.71
CA ARG A 52 2.84 4.59 -18.12
C ARG A 52 2.75 3.12 -17.76
N ASN A 53 3.07 2.26 -18.73
CA ASN A 53 3.21 0.81 -18.53
C ASN A 53 4.66 0.42 -18.15
N ASP A 54 5.66 1.24 -18.47
CA ASP A 54 7.05 0.99 -18.09
C ASP A 54 7.25 1.27 -16.60
N ASN A 55 7.55 0.24 -15.82
CA ASN A 55 7.69 0.33 -14.37
C ASN A 55 8.82 1.26 -13.93
N ARG A 56 9.93 1.35 -14.68
CA ARG A 56 11.04 2.23 -14.34
C ARG A 56 10.63 3.69 -14.49
N LEU A 57 10.04 4.04 -15.61
CA LEU A 57 9.57 5.41 -15.87
C LEU A 57 8.42 5.80 -14.93
N ARG A 58 7.54 4.85 -14.62
CA ARG A 58 6.46 5.02 -13.65
C ARG A 58 7.01 5.34 -12.25
N ASN A 59 7.99 4.57 -11.79
CA ASN A 59 8.63 4.77 -10.50
C ASN A 59 9.35 6.12 -10.40
N GLU A 60 10.00 6.59 -11.47
CA GLU A 60 10.59 7.93 -11.49
C GLU A 60 9.54 9.03 -11.29
N LYS A 61 8.36 8.88 -11.91
CA LYS A 61 7.27 9.84 -11.71
C LYS A 61 6.70 9.82 -10.29
N TYR A 62 6.58 8.65 -9.67
CA TYR A 62 6.19 8.58 -8.25
C TYR A 62 7.27 9.17 -7.32
N LYS A 63 8.55 9.05 -7.66
CA LYS A 63 9.62 9.74 -6.92
C LYS A 63 9.53 11.27 -7.06
N ASP A 64 9.23 11.78 -8.25
CA ASP A 64 9.03 13.22 -8.46
C ASP A 64 7.86 13.73 -7.63
N PHE A 65 6.72 13.02 -7.66
CA PHE A 65 5.59 13.29 -6.78
C PHE A 65 5.99 13.28 -5.30
N ALA A 66 6.69 12.23 -4.84
CA ALA A 66 7.06 12.10 -3.44
C ALA A 66 7.97 13.25 -2.96
N LYS A 67 8.90 13.72 -3.79
CA LYS A 67 9.75 14.87 -3.48
C LYS A 67 8.91 16.13 -3.28
N GLN A 68 7.97 16.39 -4.20
CA GLN A 68 7.13 17.58 -4.12
C GLN A 68 6.20 17.48 -2.91
N TRP A 69 5.58 16.31 -2.68
CA TRP A 69 4.71 16.06 -1.54
C TRP A 69 5.43 16.26 -0.19
N LEU A 70 6.68 15.79 -0.07
CA LEU A 70 7.51 16.00 1.13
C LEU A 70 7.90 17.46 1.33
N SER A 71 8.06 18.24 0.24
CA SER A 71 8.33 19.67 0.31
C SER A 71 7.13 20.46 0.79
N ASP A 72 5.92 20.08 0.34
CA ASP A 72 4.68 20.80 0.61
C ASP A 72 4.01 20.36 1.92
N VAL A 73 4.32 19.16 2.39
CA VAL A 73 3.80 18.56 3.65
C VAL A 73 2.26 18.66 3.75
N PRO A 74 1.48 18.18 2.78
CA PRO A 74 0.01 18.28 2.82
C PRO A 74 -0.63 17.37 3.89
N ALA A 75 0.13 16.45 4.46
CA ALA A 75 -0.27 15.60 5.56
C ALA A 75 0.95 15.13 6.37
N ILE A 76 0.70 14.67 7.59
CA ILE A 76 1.71 14.13 8.48
C ILE A 76 1.45 12.63 8.66
N GLY A 77 2.43 11.79 8.26
CA GLY A 77 2.40 10.37 8.54
C GLY A 77 2.62 10.12 10.04
N LEU A 78 1.66 9.47 10.70
CA LEU A 78 1.77 9.17 12.12
C LEU A 78 2.47 7.83 12.36
N TYR A 79 1.99 6.77 11.70
CA TYR A 79 2.59 5.43 11.79
C TYR A 79 2.04 4.53 10.68
N GLN A 80 2.77 3.49 10.38
CA GLN A 80 2.30 2.40 9.54
C GLN A 80 2.03 1.19 10.45
N PRO A 81 0.79 0.67 10.50
CA PRO A 81 0.48 -0.50 11.28
C PRO A 81 1.22 -1.73 10.74
N VAL A 82 1.70 -2.56 11.65
CA VAL A 82 2.32 -3.86 11.32
C VAL A 82 1.38 -4.96 11.77
N GLU A 83 1.03 -5.84 10.86
CA GLU A 83 0.26 -7.04 11.20
C GLU A 83 1.20 -8.18 11.57
N GLN A 84 0.92 -8.82 12.71
CA GLN A 84 1.64 -10.02 13.12
C GLN A 84 0.84 -11.24 12.69
N TYR A 85 1.53 -12.18 12.06
CA TYR A 85 0.95 -13.44 11.66
C TYR A 85 1.70 -14.61 12.30
N VAL A 86 0.97 -15.46 13.03
CA VAL A 86 1.52 -16.61 13.74
C VAL A 86 0.92 -17.88 13.15
N PHE A 87 1.75 -18.86 12.90
CA PHE A 87 1.36 -20.17 12.42
C PHE A 87 2.07 -21.27 13.22
N GLY A 88 1.50 -22.48 13.23
CA GLY A 88 2.08 -23.63 13.94
C GLY A 88 3.40 -24.07 13.30
N LYS A 89 4.29 -24.68 14.08
CA LYS A 89 5.60 -25.17 13.63
C LYS A 89 5.54 -26.17 12.47
N SER A 90 4.43 -26.87 12.33
CA SER A 90 4.21 -27.83 11.24
C SER A 90 3.75 -27.19 9.92
N VAL A 91 3.43 -25.90 9.93
CA VAL A 91 2.99 -25.17 8.73
C VAL A 91 4.18 -24.44 8.12
N HIS A 92 4.40 -24.64 6.84
CA HIS A 92 5.46 -24.00 6.07
C HIS A 92 4.81 -23.13 5.01
N PRO A 93 4.56 -21.82 5.32
CA PRO A 93 4.00 -20.92 4.35
C PRO A 93 5.03 -20.52 3.31
N GLU A 94 4.63 -20.49 2.04
CA GLU A 94 5.42 -19.86 0.99
C GLU A 94 5.05 -18.37 0.94
N LEU A 95 5.89 -17.53 1.54
CA LEU A 95 5.62 -16.09 1.66
C LEU A 95 6.23 -15.24 0.52
N GLY A 96 7.02 -15.85 -0.36
CA GLY A 96 7.43 -15.37 -1.67
C GLY A 96 7.93 -13.93 -1.80
N GLY A 97 8.28 -13.23 -0.73
CA GLY A 97 8.73 -11.84 -0.77
C GLY A 97 7.66 -10.85 -1.22
N GLN A 98 6.39 -11.22 -1.16
CA GLN A 98 5.27 -10.36 -1.55
C GLN A 98 5.08 -9.20 -0.57
N VAL A 99 4.73 -8.04 -1.12
CA VAL A 99 4.23 -6.92 -0.32
C VAL A 99 2.78 -7.24 0.08
N LEU A 100 2.54 -7.41 1.36
CA LEU A 100 1.20 -7.65 1.89
C LEU A 100 0.52 -6.29 2.13
N SER A 101 -0.55 -6.03 1.40
CA SER A 101 -1.32 -4.78 1.49
C SER A 101 -2.54 -4.91 2.38
N ALA A 102 -3.07 -6.12 2.52
CA ALA A 102 -4.21 -6.45 3.35
C ALA A 102 -3.97 -7.77 4.10
N ALA A 103 -4.67 -7.97 5.20
CA ALA A 103 -4.56 -9.18 6.01
C ALA A 103 -4.86 -10.48 5.22
N ALA A 104 -5.71 -10.39 4.20
CA ALA A 104 -6.04 -11.52 3.34
C ALA A 104 -4.91 -11.93 2.39
N ASP A 105 -3.99 -11.01 2.04
CA ASP A 105 -2.91 -11.27 1.07
C ASP A 105 -1.96 -12.37 1.54
N ARG A 106 -1.88 -12.61 2.85
CA ARG A 106 -1.11 -13.72 3.43
C ARG A 106 -1.50 -15.10 2.89
N TYR A 107 -2.73 -15.22 2.38
CA TYR A 107 -3.23 -16.46 1.80
C TYR A 107 -3.08 -16.54 0.29
N SER A 108 -2.53 -15.53 -0.35
CA SER A 108 -2.37 -15.50 -1.81
C SER A 108 -1.56 -16.68 -2.35
N THR A 109 -0.64 -17.22 -1.55
CA THR A 109 0.19 -18.38 -1.88
C THR A 109 -0.24 -19.67 -1.19
N ILE A 110 -1.46 -19.73 -0.62
CA ILE A 110 -1.90 -20.87 0.21
C ILE A 110 -1.83 -22.22 -0.54
N LEU A 111 -1.98 -22.24 -1.85
CA LEU A 111 -1.86 -23.44 -2.69
C LEU A 111 -0.45 -24.04 -2.68
N TYR A 112 0.55 -23.26 -2.31
CA TYR A 112 1.97 -23.68 -2.23
C TYR A 112 2.42 -23.95 -0.80
N TRP A 113 1.53 -23.76 0.21
CA TRP A 113 1.87 -24.04 1.58
C TRP A 113 1.93 -25.54 1.82
N SER A 114 2.82 -25.95 2.69
CA SER A 114 2.93 -27.35 3.12
C SER A 114 2.76 -27.49 4.61
N ALA A 115 2.32 -28.67 5.03
CA ALA A 115 2.26 -29.03 6.44
C ALA A 115 3.03 -30.35 6.62
N SER A 116 3.98 -30.37 7.57
CA SER A 116 4.66 -31.59 7.95
C SER A 116 3.83 -32.35 8.99
N GLN A 117 3.64 -33.65 8.78
CA GLN A 117 3.07 -34.56 9.74
C GLN A 117 4.18 -35.50 10.23
N GLU A 118 4.43 -35.52 11.51
CA GLU A 118 5.26 -36.56 12.12
C GLU A 118 4.37 -37.77 12.46
N THR A 119 4.60 -38.88 11.81
CA THR A 119 4.00 -40.13 12.19
C THR A 119 4.84 -40.75 13.31
N VAL A 120 4.36 -40.62 14.53
CA VAL A 120 5.00 -41.31 15.65
C VAL A 120 4.50 -42.77 15.67
N TYR A 121 5.35 -43.69 15.26
CA TYR A 121 5.07 -45.11 15.47
C TYR A 121 5.24 -45.39 16.96
N LYS A 122 4.16 -45.70 17.63
CA LYS A 122 4.23 -46.36 18.95
C LYS A 122 4.68 -47.80 18.71
N THR A 123 5.94 -48.09 18.99
CA THR A 123 6.34 -49.49 19.17
C THR A 123 5.64 -50.04 20.41
N PRO A 124 5.06 -51.23 20.32
CA PRO A 124 4.40 -51.87 21.45
C PRO A 124 5.37 -52.16 22.60
#